data_edef94110965deac989a05cca787d64a
#
_entry.id   edef94110965deac989a05cca787d64a
#
_cell.length_a   1.000
_cell.length_b   1.000
_cell.length_c   1.000
_cell.angle_alpha   90.00
_cell.angle_beta   90.00
_cell.angle_gamma   90.00
#
_symmetry.space_group_name_H-M   'P 1'
#
loop_
_entity.id
_entity.type
_entity.pdbx_description
1 polymer ?
#
loop_
_entity_poly.entity_id
_entity_poly.type
_entity_poly.pdbx_seq_one_letter_code
_entity_poly.pdbx_strand_id
1 'polypeptide(L)'
;MGTWNIGNQWGQVDEETALATIRAAVDSGINLFDCAESYGIPSGLSEERLGKALVGMRDRVHLVTKIGRWGRRTGQMVPMTTVDMVRLCTHACLYRLQTDWIDIMLCHEGKIEDPSVYLEGFEQLKAQGYLRAYGISTDSLDVLKRFNVNNTCSVVEVEYSLLNRNPESEFLPYCQEHGIAVLVRGPLGKGLLSGKYAPGTVFTDSVRSEWYADDQKKAKLERKLAKVAQLKSALQPGEEMVTAAIRYVTSHPVQPVAIPGAKSPAQAIANAKAGDALLSEAERKELVRLTKKEKAAVTG
;
A
#
# COMPACT_ATOMS: atom_id res chain seq x y z
N MET A 1 -0.46 -8.47 -1.62
CA MET A 1 -1.81 -7.87 -1.84
C MET A 1 -2.16 -6.95 -0.69
N GLY A 2 -2.60 -5.70 -0.97
CA GLY A 2 -3.17 -4.82 0.04
C GLY A 2 -4.61 -5.24 0.41
N THR A 3 -4.95 -5.24 1.69
CA THR A 3 -6.25 -5.70 2.20
C THR A 3 -7.19 -4.57 2.64
N TRP A 4 -6.80 -3.31 2.47
CA TRP A 4 -7.66 -2.17 2.81
C TRP A 4 -9.01 -2.22 2.07
N ASN A 5 -9.01 -2.76 0.85
CA ASN A 5 -10.19 -2.83 0.00
C ASN A 5 -11.25 -3.85 0.48
N ILE A 6 -10.87 -4.86 1.26
CA ILE A 6 -11.78 -5.87 1.81
C ILE A 6 -12.37 -5.48 3.17
N GLY A 7 -12.06 -4.30 3.68
CA GLY A 7 -12.56 -3.79 4.97
C GLY A 7 -13.79 -2.87 4.86
N ASN A 8 -14.50 -2.84 3.74
CA ASN A 8 -15.70 -2.02 3.51
C ASN A 8 -15.49 -0.50 3.40
N GLN A 9 -14.27 0.02 3.54
CA GLN A 9 -13.97 1.46 3.42
C GLN A 9 -13.99 1.95 1.95
N TRP A 10 -13.82 1.05 0.99
CA TRP A 10 -13.85 1.29 -0.45
C TRP A 10 -15.17 0.85 -1.11
N GLY A 11 -16.25 0.80 -0.35
CA GLY A 11 -17.52 0.19 -0.69
C GLY A 11 -17.65 -1.20 -0.07
N GLN A 12 -18.90 -1.66 0.05
CA GLN A 12 -19.22 -2.93 0.70
C GLN A 12 -18.62 -4.12 -0.06
N VAL A 13 -18.07 -5.05 0.70
CA VAL A 13 -17.62 -6.38 0.26
C VAL A 13 -18.12 -7.35 1.33
N ASP A 14 -18.92 -8.32 0.96
CA ASP A 14 -19.36 -9.37 1.90
C ASP A 14 -18.18 -10.24 2.35
N GLU A 15 -18.37 -10.99 3.45
CA GLU A 15 -17.30 -11.80 4.02
C GLU A 15 -16.88 -12.92 3.07
N GLU A 16 -17.83 -13.59 2.43
CA GLU A 16 -17.54 -14.70 1.51
C GLU A 16 -16.67 -14.24 0.34
N THR A 17 -17.04 -13.13 -0.30
CA THR A 17 -16.25 -12.50 -1.37
C THR A 17 -14.86 -12.09 -0.88
N ALA A 18 -14.74 -11.53 0.33
CA ALA A 18 -13.46 -11.13 0.89
C ALA A 18 -12.53 -12.33 1.11
N LEU A 19 -13.03 -13.41 1.75
CA LEU A 19 -12.27 -14.64 1.96
C LEU A 19 -11.88 -15.31 0.65
N ALA A 20 -12.81 -15.40 -0.31
CA ALA A 20 -12.54 -15.95 -1.65
C ALA A 20 -11.46 -15.13 -2.39
N THR A 21 -11.46 -13.79 -2.24
CA THR A 21 -10.45 -12.89 -2.83
C THR A 21 -9.06 -13.17 -2.27
N ILE A 22 -8.93 -13.35 -0.95
CA ILE A 22 -7.65 -13.66 -0.30
C ILE A 22 -7.14 -15.03 -0.76
N ARG A 23 -8.00 -16.06 -0.76
CA ARG A 23 -7.63 -17.40 -1.18
C ARG A 23 -7.21 -17.44 -2.66
N ALA A 24 -7.95 -16.78 -3.55
CA ALA A 24 -7.57 -16.65 -4.95
C ALA A 24 -6.21 -15.95 -5.13
N ALA A 25 -5.88 -14.98 -4.28
CA ALA A 25 -4.56 -14.35 -4.29
C ALA A 25 -3.45 -15.37 -3.93
N VAL A 26 -3.63 -16.15 -2.85
CA VAL A 26 -2.67 -17.20 -2.43
C VAL A 26 -2.51 -18.25 -3.53
N ASP A 27 -3.62 -18.72 -4.11
CA ASP A 27 -3.62 -19.75 -5.17
C ASP A 27 -2.96 -19.24 -6.47
N SER A 28 -2.94 -17.91 -6.67
CA SER A 28 -2.25 -17.25 -7.78
C SER A 28 -0.79 -16.89 -7.49
N GLY A 29 -0.21 -17.35 -6.36
CA GLY A 29 1.18 -17.14 -6.01
C GLY A 29 1.48 -15.86 -5.23
N ILE A 30 0.47 -15.06 -4.85
CA ILE A 30 0.68 -13.92 -3.96
C ILE A 30 0.98 -14.45 -2.55
N ASN A 31 2.15 -14.14 -2.03
CA ASN A 31 2.63 -14.61 -0.73
C ASN A 31 2.86 -13.49 0.29
N LEU A 32 2.57 -12.23 -0.02
CA LEU A 32 2.64 -11.12 0.93
C LEU A 32 1.29 -10.40 1.00
N PHE A 33 0.76 -10.27 2.22
CA PHE A 33 -0.50 -9.57 2.51
C PHE A 33 -0.25 -8.40 3.43
N ASP A 34 -0.68 -7.21 3.00
CA ASP A 34 -0.57 -5.97 3.75
C ASP A 34 -1.90 -5.57 4.35
N CYS A 35 -1.93 -5.39 5.67
CA CYS A 35 -3.09 -5.00 6.45
C CYS A 35 -2.78 -3.79 7.36
N ALA A 36 -3.69 -3.42 8.25
CA ALA A 36 -3.50 -2.53 9.38
C ALA A 36 -4.66 -2.66 10.39
N GLU A 37 -4.38 -2.39 11.66
CA GLU A 37 -5.39 -2.37 12.74
C GLU A 37 -6.56 -1.42 12.43
N SER A 38 -6.30 -0.34 11.71
CA SER A 38 -7.30 0.69 11.36
C SER A 38 -8.10 0.36 10.09
N TYR A 39 -7.77 -0.74 9.39
CA TYR A 39 -8.48 -1.09 8.16
C TYR A 39 -9.78 -1.81 8.48
N GLY A 40 -10.85 -1.23 7.96
CA GLY A 40 -12.18 -1.81 8.06
C GLY A 40 -13.22 -0.90 8.70
N ILE A 41 -14.47 -1.30 8.53
CA ILE A 41 -15.67 -0.79 9.20
C ILE A 41 -16.40 -2.00 9.75
N PRO A 42 -16.25 -2.29 11.09
CA PRO A 42 -15.43 -1.58 12.10
C PRO A 42 -13.92 -1.72 11.85
N SER A 43 -13.09 -0.94 12.59
CA SER A 43 -11.63 -1.08 12.57
C SER A 43 -11.23 -2.50 12.95
N GLY A 44 -10.19 -3.05 12.29
CA GLY A 44 -9.75 -4.44 12.48
C GLY A 44 -10.43 -5.47 11.57
N LEU A 45 -11.55 -5.13 10.92
CA LEU A 45 -12.29 -6.08 10.07
C LEU A 45 -11.42 -6.70 8.97
N SER A 46 -10.47 -5.93 8.37
CA SER A 46 -9.56 -6.48 7.37
C SER A 46 -8.62 -7.53 7.94
N GLU A 47 -8.10 -7.34 9.17
CA GLU A 47 -7.26 -8.32 9.85
C GLU A 47 -8.06 -9.58 10.20
N GLU A 48 -9.29 -9.45 10.72
CA GLU A 48 -10.16 -10.59 11.02
C GLU A 48 -10.45 -11.44 9.77
N ARG A 49 -10.80 -10.80 8.66
CA ARG A 49 -11.04 -11.47 7.37
C ARG A 49 -9.78 -12.16 6.85
N LEU A 50 -8.63 -11.49 6.99
CA LEU A 50 -7.34 -12.06 6.59
C LEU A 50 -6.99 -13.27 7.45
N GLY A 51 -7.13 -13.18 8.77
CA GLY A 51 -6.91 -14.29 9.69
C GLY A 51 -7.78 -15.51 9.35
N LYS A 52 -9.10 -15.31 9.19
CA LYS A 52 -10.05 -16.37 8.79
C LYS A 52 -9.69 -17.02 7.45
N ALA A 53 -9.29 -16.23 6.45
CA ALA A 53 -8.99 -16.76 5.12
C ALA A 53 -7.71 -17.59 5.10
N LEU A 54 -6.74 -17.29 5.98
CA LEU A 54 -5.42 -17.90 6.00
C LEU A 54 -5.28 -19.08 6.98
N VAL A 55 -6.36 -19.50 7.63
CA VAL A 55 -6.34 -20.71 8.47
C VAL A 55 -5.80 -21.91 7.66
N GLY A 56 -4.76 -22.56 8.20
CA GLY A 56 -4.06 -23.67 7.53
C GLY A 56 -3.11 -23.29 6.39
N MET A 57 -2.89 -21.98 6.16
CA MET A 57 -1.99 -21.47 5.10
C MET A 57 -0.97 -20.46 5.62
N ARG A 58 -0.85 -20.29 6.95
CA ARG A 58 0.00 -19.26 7.58
C ARG A 58 1.46 -19.32 7.13
N ASP A 59 2.01 -20.52 6.99
CA ASP A 59 3.41 -20.74 6.59
C ASP A 59 3.69 -20.46 5.10
N ARG A 60 2.64 -20.28 4.31
CA ARG A 60 2.75 -19.99 2.88
C ARG A 60 2.84 -18.49 2.58
N VAL A 61 2.65 -17.63 3.59
CA VAL A 61 2.48 -16.20 3.40
C VAL A 61 3.28 -15.37 4.40
N HIS A 62 3.59 -14.14 4.01
CA HIS A 62 4.13 -13.09 4.87
C HIS A 62 3.03 -12.09 5.21
N LEU A 63 2.83 -11.83 6.50
CA LEU A 63 1.85 -10.86 7.00
C LEU A 63 2.53 -9.56 7.36
N VAL A 64 2.02 -8.48 6.78
CA VAL A 64 2.34 -7.11 7.15
C VAL A 64 1.11 -6.50 7.80
N THR A 65 1.27 -5.92 8.99
CA THR A 65 0.23 -5.08 9.59
C THR A 65 0.84 -3.83 10.21
N LYS A 66 -0.02 -2.91 10.67
CA LYS A 66 0.41 -1.57 11.10
C LYS A 66 -0.37 -1.16 12.34
N ILE A 67 0.28 -0.48 13.27
CA ILE A 67 -0.34 0.09 14.49
C ILE A 67 -0.09 1.60 14.59
N GLY A 68 -0.90 2.31 15.39
CA GLY A 68 -0.79 3.75 15.64
C GLY A 68 -1.90 4.59 15.01
N ARG A 69 -2.90 3.94 14.39
CA ARG A 69 -4.06 4.65 13.81
C ARG A 69 -5.42 4.10 14.23
N TRP A 70 -5.45 3.31 15.30
CA TRP A 70 -6.72 2.86 15.87
C TRP A 70 -7.59 4.06 16.24
N GLY A 71 -8.88 4.01 15.94
CA GLY A 71 -9.83 5.08 16.22
C GLY A 71 -9.74 6.32 15.32
N ARG A 72 -8.82 6.39 14.35
CA ARG A 72 -8.69 7.53 13.43
C ARG A 72 -10.01 7.91 12.76
N ARG A 73 -10.81 6.93 12.36
CA ARG A 73 -12.09 7.16 11.65
C ARG A 73 -13.17 7.76 12.53
N THR A 74 -13.12 7.49 13.84
CA THR A 74 -14.08 8.03 14.82
C THR A 74 -13.61 9.33 15.46
N GLY A 75 -12.41 9.83 15.06
CA GLY A 75 -11.79 11.00 15.67
C GLY A 75 -11.18 10.74 17.06
N GLN A 76 -11.20 9.49 17.51
CA GLN A 76 -10.71 9.07 18.83
C GLN A 76 -9.40 8.29 18.71
N MET A 77 -8.40 8.88 18.06
CA MET A 77 -7.08 8.26 17.98
C MET A 77 -6.49 8.04 19.36
N VAL A 78 -5.94 6.84 19.56
CA VAL A 78 -5.18 6.50 20.77
C VAL A 78 -3.70 6.72 20.44
N PRO A 79 -3.06 7.72 21.09
CA PRO A 79 -1.63 7.95 20.88
C PRO A 79 -0.79 6.82 21.49
N MET A 80 0.26 6.41 20.80
CA MET A 80 1.22 5.43 21.30
C MET A 80 2.27 6.13 22.18
N THR A 81 1.98 6.24 23.47
CA THR A 81 2.83 6.97 24.42
C THR A 81 3.69 6.07 25.32
N THR A 82 3.47 4.77 25.29
CA THR A 82 4.23 3.79 26.07
C THR A 82 4.51 2.52 25.27
N VAL A 83 5.57 1.83 25.62
CA VAL A 83 5.94 0.52 25.06
C VAL A 83 4.82 -0.51 25.27
N ASP A 84 4.14 -0.46 26.41
CA ASP A 84 3.03 -1.38 26.71
C ASP A 84 1.83 -1.17 25.77
N MET A 85 1.58 0.05 25.30
CA MET A 85 0.56 0.29 24.27
C MET A 85 0.95 -0.34 22.94
N VAL A 86 2.22 -0.23 22.54
CA VAL A 86 2.73 -0.90 21.32
C VAL A 86 2.56 -2.42 21.45
N ARG A 87 2.90 -2.99 22.60
CA ARG A 87 2.72 -4.42 22.88
C ARG A 87 1.25 -4.84 22.84
N LEU A 88 0.37 -4.11 23.53
CA LEU A 88 -1.07 -4.39 23.57
C LEU A 88 -1.68 -4.36 22.16
N CYS A 89 -1.40 -3.33 21.37
CA CYS A 89 -1.89 -3.22 19.99
C CYS A 89 -1.35 -4.35 19.11
N THR A 90 -0.08 -4.73 19.27
CA THR A 90 0.51 -5.87 18.54
C THR A 90 -0.21 -7.18 18.88
N HIS A 91 -0.44 -7.46 20.16
CA HIS A 91 -1.20 -8.66 20.56
C HIS A 91 -2.65 -8.64 20.06
N ALA A 92 -3.29 -7.48 20.02
CA ALA A 92 -4.61 -7.34 19.39
C ALA A 92 -4.60 -7.63 17.88
N CYS A 93 -3.54 -7.23 17.17
CA CYS A 93 -3.35 -7.61 15.75
C CYS A 93 -3.14 -9.13 15.61
N LEU A 94 -2.28 -9.75 16.44
CA LEU A 94 -2.07 -11.21 16.45
C LEU A 94 -3.38 -11.97 16.65
N TYR A 95 -4.20 -11.52 17.60
CA TYR A 95 -5.52 -12.12 17.86
C TYR A 95 -6.46 -12.04 16.66
N ARG A 96 -6.60 -10.86 16.03
CA ARG A 96 -7.46 -10.69 14.84
C ARG A 96 -6.93 -11.47 13.63
N LEU A 97 -5.61 -11.51 13.44
CA LEU A 97 -4.94 -12.25 12.37
C LEU A 97 -4.88 -13.76 12.62
N GLN A 98 -5.25 -14.24 13.82
CA GLN A 98 -5.23 -15.65 14.23
C GLN A 98 -3.85 -16.29 14.01
N THR A 99 -2.80 -15.64 14.47
CA THR A 99 -1.40 -16.06 14.30
C THR A 99 -0.56 -15.72 15.53
N ASP A 100 0.52 -16.47 15.75
CA ASP A 100 1.45 -16.27 16.86
C ASP A 100 2.57 -15.28 16.53
N TRP A 101 2.76 -14.93 15.24
CA TRP A 101 3.77 -13.97 14.81
C TRP A 101 3.32 -13.13 13.62
N ILE A 102 3.88 -11.93 13.50
CA ILE A 102 3.75 -11.03 12.37
C ILE A 102 5.11 -10.94 11.67
N ASP A 103 5.14 -11.11 10.34
CA ASP A 103 6.40 -11.05 9.61
C ASP A 103 6.94 -9.62 9.55
N ILE A 104 6.07 -8.63 9.34
CA ILE A 104 6.46 -7.21 9.28
C ILE A 104 5.44 -6.36 10.03
N MET A 105 5.88 -5.65 11.06
CA MET A 105 5.08 -4.64 11.77
C MET A 105 5.50 -3.24 11.36
N LEU A 106 4.55 -2.39 10.99
CA LEU A 106 4.83 -1.01 10.61
C LEU A 106 4.24 0.00 11.61
N CYS A 107 5.03 1.01 11.95
CA CYS A 107 4.49 2.24 12.52
C CYS A 107 3.61 2.94 11.47
N HIS A 108 2.34 3.17 11.80
CA HIS A 108 1.38 3.81 10.87
C HIS A 108 1.31 5.33 11.03
N GLU A 109 2.10 5.89 11.93
CA GLU A 109 2.19 7.34 12.16
C GLU A 109 3.23 7.97 11.23
N GLY A 110 2.87 8.11 9.95
CA GLY A 110 3.78 8.57 8.89
C GLY A 110 4.29 10.01 9.01
N LYS A 111 4.01 10.70 10.13
CA LYS A 111 4.51 12.04 10.48
C LYS A 111 5.11 12.08 11.89
N ILE A 112 5.42 10.92 12.46
CA ILE A 112 5.92 10.82 13.84
C ILE A 112 7.20 11.67 14.01
N GLU A 113 7.25 12.43 15.10
CA GLU A 113 8.40 13.26 15.44
C GLU A 113 9.41 12.50 16.31
N ASP A 114 8.92 11.75 17.28
CA ASP A 114 9.73 10.89 18.15
C ASP A 114 9.28 9.42 18.01
N PRO A 115 10.06 8.56 17.32
CA PRO A 115 9.74 7.16 17.16
C PRO A 115 10.22 6.25 18.31
N SER A 116 10.80 6.79 19.37
CA SER A 116 11.49 6.02 20.43
C SER A 116 10.63 4.91 21.03
N VAL A 117 9.36 5.21 21.34
CA VAL A 117 8.41 4.23 21.91
C VAL A 117 8.15 3.07 20.95
N TYR A 118 8.03 3.34 19.64
CA TYR A 118 7.86 2.28 18.64
C TYR A 118 9.13 1.45 18.47
N LEU A 119 10.30 2.10 18.39
CA LEU A 119 11.57 1.42 18.20
C LEU A 119 11.85 0.47 19.38
N GLU A 120 11.68 0.95 20.61
CA GLU A 120 11.83 0.12 21.82
C GLU A 120 10.82 -1.03 21.84
N GLY A 121 9.54 -0.74 21.61
CA GLY A 121 8.47 -1.74 21.63
C GLY A 121 8.66 -2.82 20.55
N PHE A 122 9.04 -2.43 19.33
CA PHE A 122 9.27 -3.37 18.23
C PHE A 122 10.50 -4.24 18.47
N GLU A 123 11.60 -3.70 19.02
CA GLU A 123 12.77 -4.50 19.38
C GLU A 123 12.45 -5.54 20.46
N GLN A 124 11.71 -5.16 21.50
CA GLN A 124 11.28 -6.10 22.55
C GLN A 124 10.39 -7.21 21.96
N LEU A 125 9.41 -6.87 21.13
CA LEU A 125 8.51 -7.82 20.48
C LEU A 125 9.24 -8.75 19.50
N LYS A 126 10.25 -8.23 18.80
CA LYS A 126 11.10 -9.02 17.90
C LYS A 126 11.98 -9.99 18.71
N ALA A 127 12.57 -9.56 19.81
CA ALA A 127 13.34 -10.42 20.70
C ALA A 127 12.50 -11.55 21.32
N GLN A 128 11.20 -11.30 21.54
CA GLN A 128 10.22 -12.28 22.04
C GLN A 128 9.66 -13.21 20.95
N GLY A 129 9.99 -12.98 19.65
CA GLY A 129 9.54 -13.80 18.53
C GLY A 129 8.17 -13.43 17.97
N TYR A 130 7.50 -12.40 18.47
CA TYR A 130 6.22 -11.92 17.94
C TYR A 130 6.33 -11.17 16.62
N LEU A 131 7.49 -10.55 16.36
CA LEU A 131 7.80 -9.88 15.11
C LEU A 131 9.05 -10.46 14.48
N ARG A 132 9.09 -10.56 13.15
CA ARG A 132 10.32 -10.93 12.42
C ARG A 132 11.08 -9.70 11.94
N ALA A 133 10.37 -8.68 11.46
CA ALA A 133 10.92 -7.41 11.01
C ALA A 133 9.96 -6.25 11.35
N TYR A 134 10.47 -5.04 11.33
CA TYR A 134 9.64 -3.86 11.51
C TYR A 134 10.12 -2.67 10.67
N GLY A 135 9.26 -1.66 10.59
CA GLY A 135 9.52 -0.44 9.85
C GLY A 135 8.42 0.60 10.01
N ILE A 136 8.25 1.43 9.00
CA ILE A 136 7.30 2.55 9.03
C ILE A 136 6.56 2.72 7.70
N SER A 137 5.30 3.19 7.75
CA SER A 137 4.55 3.65 6.57
C SER A 137 4.57 5.17 6.50
N THR A 138 5.40 5.74 5.62
CA THR A 138 5.56 7.19 5.45
C THR A 138 5.92 7.57 4.01
N ASP A 139 5.59 8.81 3.62
CA ASP A 139 6.01 9.42 2.35
C ASP A 139 7.11 10.48 2.57
N SER A 140 7.56 10.69 3.82
CA SER A 140 8.59 11.67 4.18
C SER A 140 9.93 10.98 4.41
N LEU A 141 10.94 11.39 3.64
CA LEU A 141 12.30 10.91 3.82
C LEU A 141 12.87 11.28 5.20
N ASP A 142 12.55 12.47 5.70
CA ASP A 142 13.02 12.92 7.02
C ASP A 142 12.43 12.05 8.15
N VAL A 143 11.16 11.67 8.02
CA VAL A 143 10.54 10.74 8.98
C VAL A 143 11.18 9.35 8.90
N LEU A 144 11.45 8.85 7.69
CA LEU A 144 12.15 7.58 7.51
C LEU A 144 13.54 7.62 8.14
N LYS A 145 14.30 8.70 7.92
CA LYS A 145 15.65 8.87 8.51
C LYS A 145 15.59 8.89 10.04
N ARG A 146 14.61 9.60 10.64
CA ARG A 146 14.40 9.58 12.10
C ARG A 146 14.04 8.19 12.63
N PHE A 147 13.19 7.47 11.92
CA PHE A 147 12.81 6.10 12.30
C PHE A 147 13.97 5.12 12.15
N ASN A 148 14.86 5.36 11.21
CA ASN A 148 16.04 4.52 10.95
C ASN A 148 17.31 4.97 11.71
N VAL A 149 17.17 5.73 12.80
CA VAL A 149 18.30 6.32 13.56
C VAL A 149 19.33 5.28 14.01
N ASN A 150 18.92 4.05 14.29
CA ASN A 150 19.78 2.95 14.71
C ASN A 150 20.11 1.96 13.57
N ASN A 151 19.76 2.28 12.32
CA ASN A 151 19.86 1.38 11.16
C ASN A 151 19.11 0.03 11.36
N THR A 152 17.99 0.08 12.08
CA THR A 152 17.17 -1.11 12.42
C THR A 152 15.86 -1.18 11.61
N CYS A 153 15.51 -0.14 10.85
CA CYS A 153 14.36 -0.13 9.97
C CYS A 153 14.58 -1.09 8.81
N SER A 154 13.91 -2.23 8.83
CA SER A 154 14.06 -3.25 7.79
C SER A 154 13.18 -2.97 6.56
N VAL A 155 12.03 -2.30 6.75
CA VAL A 155 11.01 -2.14 5.70
C VAL A 155 10.38 -0.77 5.78
N VAL A 156 10.14 -0.14 4.63
CA VAL A 156 9.31 1.07 4.55
C VAL A 156 8.16 0.87 3.57
N GLU A 157 6.99 1.41 3.91
CA GLU A 157 5.86 1.47 3.00
C GLU A 157 5.64 2.91 2.53
N VAL A 158 5.66 3.12 1.21
CA VAL A 158 5.59 4.44 0.57
C VAL A 158 4.55 4.47 -0.57
N GLU A 159 3.91 5.63 -0.84
CA GLU A 159 3.04 5.81 -2.00
C GLU A 159 3.87 6.03 -3.28
N TYR A 160 3.86 5.06 -4.18
CA TYR A 160 4.56 5.15 -5.45
C TYR A 160 3.73 4.56 -6.59
N SER A 161 3.69 5.24 -7.73
CA SER A 161 2.96 4.83 -8.94
C SER A 161 3.33 5.71 -10.13
N LEU A 162 2.85 5.37 -11.33
CA LEU A 162 2.91 6.25 -12.51
C LEU A 162 2.33 7.66 -12.29
N LEU A 163 1.40 7.83 -11.34
CA LEU A 163 0.79 9.13 -11.00
C LEU A 163 1.48 9.85 -9.83
N ASN A 164 2.38 9.18 -9.11
CA ASN A 164 3.20 9.74 -8.04
C ASN A 164 4.60 9.17 -8.10
N ARG A 165 5.53 9.92 -8.69
CA ARG A 165 6.91 9.51 -8.90
C ARG A 165 7.91 10.23 -7.98
N ASN A 166 7.41 11.02 -7.04
CA ASN A 166 8.26 11.77 -6.12
C ASN A 166 9.30 10.90 -5.38
N PRO A 167 9.00 9.64 -4.97
CA PRO A 167 9.99 8.82 -4.29
C PRO A 167 11.25 8.49 -5.10
N GLU A 168 11.21 8.59 -6.43
CA GLU A 168 12.34 8.23 -7.30
C GLU A 168 13.57 9.15 -7.11
N SER A 169 13.38 10.40 -6.65
CA SER A 169 14.47 11.37 -6.56
C SER A 169 15.44 11.10 -5.42
N GLU A 170 14.93 10.82 -4.22
CA GLU A 170 15.76 10.71 -3.00
C GLU A 170 15.32 9.54 -2.11
N PHE A 171 14.02 9.29 -2.00
CA PHE A 171 13.48 8.30 -1.06
C PHE A 171 13.90 6.86 -1.42
N LEU A 172 13.69 6.45 -2.66
CA LEU A 172 14.09 5.10 -3.12
C LEU A 172 15.61 4.91 -3.14
N PRO A 173 16.43 5.88 -3.62
CA PRO A 173 17.89 5.82 -3.47
C PRO A 173 18.34 5.64 -2.01
N TYR A 174 17.78 6.39 -1.07
CA TYR A 174 18.07 6.23 0.36
C TYR A 174 17.75 4.81 0.85
N CYS A 175 16.60 4.25 0.46
CA CYS A 175 16.25 2.87 0.84
C CYS A 175 17.26 1.86 0.31
N GLN A 176 17.71 2.01 -0.94
CA GLN A 176 18.71 1.15 -1.56
C GLN A 176 20.06 1.23 -0.84
N GLU A 177 20.50 2.44 -0.52
CA GLU A 177 21.78 2.68 0.19
C GLU A 177 21.80 2.05 1.58
N HIS A 178 20.66 2.06 2.28
CA HIS A 178 20.53 1.57 3.66
C HIS A 178 19.98 0.15 3.76
N GLY A 179 19.79 -0.55 2.64
CA GLY A 179 19.26 -1.93 2.64
C GLY A 179 17.82 -2.04 3.16
N ILE A 180 17.01 -0.98 3.05
CA ILE A 180 15.61 -0.95 3.50
C ILE A 180 14.73 -1.49 2.37
N ALA A 181 14.00 -2.57 2.63
CA ALA A 181 13.02 -3.11 1.69
C ALA A 181 11.84 -2.14 1.51
N VAL A 182 11.33 -2.02 0.28
CA VAL A 182 10.28 -1.06 -0.06
C VAL A 182 8.99 -1.78 -0.40
N LEU A 183 7.93 -1.51 0.37
CA LEU A 183 6.55 -1.86 0.02
C LEU A 183 5.87 -0.65 -0.63
N VAL A 184 5.25 -0.86 -1.78
CA VAL A 184 4.59 0.21 -2.51
C VAL A 184 3.09 0.12 -2.36
N ARG A 185 2.54 1.04 -1.55
CA ARG A 185 1.10 1.27 -1.49
C ARG A 185 0.62 2.15 -2.64
N GLY A 186 -0.60 1.93 -3.06
CA GLY A 186 -1.24 2.69 -4.14
C GLY A 186 -0.58 2.55 -5.52
N PRO A 187 -0.04 1.38 -5.93
CA PRO A 187 0.56 1.19 -7.25
C PRO A 187 -0.42 1.47 -8.39
N LEU A 188 -1.71 1.32 -8.12
CA LEU A 188 -2.81 1.64 -9.04
C LEU A 188 -3.38 3.07 -8.84
N GLY A 189 -2.70 3.96 -8.13
CA GLY A 189 -3.14 5.34 -7.90
C GLY A 189 -4.52 5.42 -7.25
N LYS A 190 -4.80 4.59 -6.23
CA LYS A 190 -6.11 4.44 -5.59
C LYS A 190 -7.21 4.03 -6.59
N GLY A 191 -6.87 3.20 -7.56
CA GLY A 191 -7.75 2.65 -8.59
C GLY A 191 -7.84 3.48 -9.87
N LEU A 192 -7.28 4.68 -9.93
CA LEU A 192 -7.30 5.50 -11.15
C LEU A 192 -6.60 4.81 -12.32
N LEU A 193 -5.47 4.14 -12.06
CA LEU A 193 -4.72 3.36 -13.05
C LEU A 193 -5.37 2.01 -13.42
N SER A 194 -6.61 1.77 -13.00
CA SER A 194 -7.40 0.64 -13.55
C SER A 194 -7.89 0.90 -14.97
N GLY A 195 -7.81 2.16 -15.45
CA GLY A 195 -8.32 2.55 -16.76
C GLY A 195 -9.86 2.53 -16.89
N LYS A 196 -10.60 2.33 -15.77
CA LYS A 196 -12.07 2.27 -15.74
C LYS A 196 -12.74 3.64 -15.63
N TYR A 197 -11.99 4.64 -15.16
CA TYR A 197 -12.52 5.96 -14.85
C TYR A 197 -12.12 6.99 -15.89
N ALA A 198 -13.04 7.89 -16.18
CA ALA A 198 -12.87 9.01 -17.11
C ALA A 198 -13.05 10.36 -16.39
N PRO A 199 -12.64 11.49 -17.01
CA PRO A 199 -12.99 12.82 -16.52
C PRO A 199 -14.49 12.92 -16.23
N GLY A 200 -14.86 13.57 -15.11
CA GLY A 200 -16.24 13.65 -14.64
C GLY A 200 -16.74 12.46 -13.82
N THR A 201 -15.95 11.38 -13.62
CA THR A 201 -16.34 10.28 -12.74
C THR A 201 -16.53 10.77 -11.30
N VAL A 202 -17.66 10.43 -10.67
CA VAL A 202 -17.95 10.71 -9.25
C VAL A 202 -17.72 9.48 -8.41
N PHE A 203 -16.96 9.63 -7.32
CA PHE A 203 -16.68 8.56 -6.35
C PHE A 203 -17.50 8.79 -5.08
N THR A 204 -18.17 7.74 -4.60
CA THR A 204 -19.07 7.78 -3.44
C THR A 204 -18.53 7.03 -2.22
N ASP A 205 -17.42 6.29 -2.36
CA ASP A 205 -16.80 5.61 -1.22
C ASP A 205 -16.10 6.57 -0.26
N SER A 206 -15.98 6.15 1.01
CA SER A 206 -15.46 7.00 2.09
C SER A 206 -13.99 7.43 1.94
N VAL A 207 -13.26 6.85 1.00
CA VAL A 207 -11.84 7.17 0.75
C VAL A 207 -11.70 8.22 -0.35
N ARG A 208 -12.42 8.05 -1.46
CA ARG A 208 -12.26 8.89 -2.65
C ARG A 208 -13.24 10.08 -2.69
N SER A 209 -14.32 10.05 -1.91
CA SER A 209 -15.21 11.20 -1.76
C SER A 209 -14.48 12.45 -1.27
N GLU A 210 -13.41 12.30 -0.48
CA GLU A 210 -12.57 13.42 -0.05
C GLU A 210 -11.87 14.17 -1.20
N TRP A 211 -11.81 13.59 -2.41
CA TRP A 211 -11.22 14.23 -3.57
C TRP A 211 -12.07 15.39 -4.13
N TYR A 212 -13.30 15.51 -3.65
CA TYR A 212 -14.22 16.59 -4.00
C TYR A 212 -14.40 17.64 -2.90
N ALA A 213 -13.63 17.53 -1.80
CA ALA A 213 -13.81 18.39 -0.63
C ALA A 213 -13.54 19.88 -0.90
N ASP A 214 -12.73 20.17 -1.93
CA ASP A 214 -12.43 21.53 -2.39
C ASP A 214 -12.07 21.52 -3.88
N ASP A 215 -12.07 22.72 -4.50
CA ASP A 215 -11.78 22.90 -5.93
C ASP A 215 -10.36 22.49 -6.32
N GLN A 216 -9.40 22.63 -5.42
CA GLN A 216 -7.99 22.24 -5.68
C GLN A 216 -7.87 20.71 -5.78
N LYS A 217 -8.52 19.97 -4.87
CA LYS A 217 -8.56 18.51 -4.90
C LYS A 217 -9.28 17.99 -6.14
N LYS A 218 -10.41 18.61 -6.50
CA LYS A 218 -11.17 18.29 -7.71
C LYS A 218 -10.32 18.52 -8.96
N ALA A 219 -9.68 19.67 -9.09
CA ALA A 219 -8.77 19.98 -10.21
C ALA A 219 -7.57 19.03 -10.27
N LYS A 220 -7.05 18.57 -9.12
CA LYS A 220 -5.98 17.56 -9.05
C LYS A 220 -6.48 16.19 -9.55
N LEU A 221 -7.70 15.81 -9.20
CA LEU A 221 -8.33 14.57 -9.68
C LEU A 221 -8.49 14.60 -11.20
N GLU A 222 -9.09 15.67 -11.75
CA GLU A 222 -9.31 15.80 -13.19
C GLU A 222 -7.98 15.73 -13.98
N ARG A 223 -6.93 16.38 -13.48
CA ARG A 223 -5.59 16.27 -14.07
C ARG A 223 -5.04 14.84 -14.04
N LYS A 224 -5.30 14.07 -12.97
CA LYS A 224 -4.90 12.65 -12.88
C LYS A 224 -5.69 11.80 -13.87
N LEU A 225 -7.00 12.02 -13.99
CA LEU A 225 -7.86 11.29 -14.92
C LEU A 225 -7.47 11.55 -16.38
N ALA A 226 -7.16 12.81 -16.73
CA ALA A 226 -6.65 13.15 -18.06
C ALA A 226 -5.33 12.42 -18.37
N LYS A 227 -4.40 12.36 -17.41
CA LYS A 227 -3.16 11.58 -17.58
C LYS A 227 -3.42 10.09 -17.77
N VAL A 228 -4.37 9.52 -17.04
CA VAL A 228 -4.74 8.10 -17.17
C VAL A 228 -5.33 7.85 -18.57
N ALA A 229 -6.19 8.74 -19.07
CA ALA A 229 -6.75 8.62 -20.41
C ALA A 229 -5.64 8.67 -21.49
N GLN A 230 -4.68 9.56 -21.35
CA GLN A 230 -3.52 9.67 -22.23
C GLN A 230 -2.63 8.40 -22.18
N LEU A 231 -2.33 7.90 -20.99
CA LEU A 231 -1.61 6.63 -20.83
C LEU A 231 -2.34 5.48 -21.51
N LYS A 232 -3.66 5.38 -21.29
CA LYS A 232 -4.49 4.31 -21.84
C LYS A 232 -4.49 4.32 -23.37
N SER A 233 -4.54 5.50 -24.00
CA SER A 233 -4.50 5.64 -25.46
C SER A 233 -3.14 5.29 -26.09
N ALA A 234 -2.07 5.30 -25.27
CA ALA A 234 -0.71 5.01 -25.72
C ALA A 234 -0.27 3.56 -25.48
N LEU A 235 -1.07 2.78 -24.73
CA LEU A 235 -0.81 1.35 -24.55
C LEU A 235 -1.00 0.59 -25.85
N GLN A 236 -0.21 -0.49 -26.03
CA GLN A 236 -0.35 -1.35 -27.19
C GLN A 236 -1.71 -2.10 -27.17
N PRO A 237 -2.27 -2.45 -28.33
CA PRO A 237 -3.48 -3.28 -28.39
C PRO A 237 -3.33 -4.56 -27.57
N GLY A 238 -4.26 -4.80 -26.63
CA GLY A 238 -4.25 -5.96 -25.72
C GLY A 238 -3.47 -5.77 -24.42
N GLU A 239 -2.76 -4.64 -24.25
CA GLU A 239 -2.09 -4.34 -22.98
C GLU A 239 -3.06 -3.71 -21.98
N GLU A 240 -3.08 -4.26 -20.75
CA GLU A 240 -3.94 -3.76 -19.69
C GLU A 240 -3.23 -2.70 -18.84
N MET A 241 -3.93 -1.58 -18.57
CA MET A 241 -3.44 -0.48 -17.74
C MET A 241 -3.00 -0.95 -16.34
N VAL A 242 -3.73 -1.90 -15.73
CA VAL A 242 -3.39 -2.48 -14.42
C VAL A 242 -2.02 -3.15 -14.49
N THR A 243 -1.79 -3.94 -15.53
CA THR A 243 -0.53 -4.66 -15.77
C THR A 243 0.62 -3.68 -15.96
N ALA A 244 0.47 -2.68 -16.84
CA ALA A 244 1.48 -1.65 -17.06
C ALA A 244 1.82 -0.88 -15.77
N ALA A 245 0.80 -0.53 -14.96
CA ALA A 245 0.98 0.21 -13.72
C ALA A 245 1.70 -0.60 -12.63
N ILE A 246 1.38 -1.89 -12.47
CA ILE A 246 2.05 -2.76 -11.50
C ILE A 246 3.49 -3.02 -11.96
N ARG A 247 3.69 -3.40 -13.21
CA ARG A 247 5.03 -3.64 -13.78
C ARG A 247 5.93 -2.43 -13.73
N TYR A 248 5.38 -1.22 -13.94
CA TYR A 248 6.15 0.01 -13.77
C TYR A 248 6.78 0.12 -12.38
N VAL A 249 6.03 -0.21 -11.33
CA VAL A 249 6.51 -0.20 -9.94
C VAL A 249 7.53 -1.31 -9.72
N THR A 250 7.18 -2.55 -10.04
CA THR A 250 8.03 -3.72 -9.75
C THR A 250 9.32 -3.76 -10.56
N SER A 251 9.38 -3.07 -11.71
CA SER A 251 10.58 -2.96 -12.57
C SER A 251 11.53 -1.83 -12.14
N HIS A 252 11.29 -1.16 -11.01
CA HIS A 252 12.23 -0.15 -10.51
C HIS A 252 13.53 -0.82 -10.00
N PRO A 253 14.74 -0.23 -10.22
CA PRO A 253 16.01 -0.83 -9.79
C PRO A 253 16.10 -1.22 -8.31
N VAL A 254 15.38 -0.52 -7.42
CA VAL A 254 15.33 -0.91 -5.99
C VAL A 254 14.45 -2.14 -5.72
N GLN A 255 13.83 -2.73 -6.75
CA GLN A 255 13.00 -3.94 -6.68
C GLN A 255 11.89 -3.88 -5.61
N PRO A 256 11.03 -2.84 -5.61
CA PRO A 256 10.01 -2.71 -4.58
C PRO A 256 8.91 -3.76 -4.76
N VAL A 257 8.28 -4.13 -3.66
CA VAL A 257 7.11 -5.02 -3.66
C VAL A 257 5.85 -4.18 -3.79
N ALA A 258 5.12 -4.34 -4.89
CA ALA A 258 3.81 -3.70 -5.06
C ALA A 258 2.73 -4.43 -4.25
N ILE A 259 1.89 -3.67 -3.53
CA ILE A 259 0.77 -4.20 -2.75
C ILE A 259 -0.59 -3.70 -3.30
N PRO A 260 -0.96 -4.03 -4.56
CA PRO A 260 -2.25 -3.64 -5.11
C PRO A 260 -3.40 -4.25 -4.32
N GLY A 261 -4.46 -3.47 -4.08
CA GLY A 261 -5.68 -3.96 -3.47
C GLY A 261 -6.59 -4.67 -4.47
N ALA A 262 -7.42 -5.59 -3.96
CA ALA A 262 -8.46 -6.26 -4.72
C ALA A 262 -9.76 -6.34 -3.92
N LYS A 263 -10.92 -6.37 -4.60
CA LYS A 263 -12.26 -6.53 -4.03
C LYS A 263 -13.00 -7.78 -4.56
N SER A 264 -12.35 -8.53 -5.43
CA SER A 264 -12.89 -9.78 -5.99
C SER A 264 -11.76 -10.74 -6.37
N PRO A 265 -12.04 -12.05 -6.42
CA PRO A 265 -11.07 -13.05 -6.88
C PRO A 265 -10.46 -12.69 -8.24
N ALA A 266 -11.27 -12.26 -9.20
CA ALA A 266 -10.79 -11.89 -10.54
C ALA A 266 -9.76 -10.74 -10.50
N GLN A 267 -9.94 -9.75 -9.62
CA GLN A 267 -8.96 -8.67 -9.45
C GLN A 267 -7.66 -9.17 -8.80
N ALA A 268 -7.75 -10.07 -7.83
CA ALA A 268 -6.57 -10.67 -7.19
C ALA A 268 -5.74 -11.47 -8.21
N ILE A 269 -6.39 -12.31 -9.02
CA ILE A 269 -5.76 -13.08 -10.09
C ILE A 269 -5.10 -12.16 -11.13
N ALA A 270 -5.79 -11.10 -11.57
CA ALA A 270 -5.23 -10.13 -12.52
C ALA A 270 -4.02 -9.39 -11.96
N ASN A 271 -4.05 -9.00 -10.68
CA ASN A 271 -2.93 -8.36 -10.01
C ASN A 271 -1.72 -9.31 -9.89
N ALA A 272 -1.94 -10.60 -9.59
CA ALA A 272 -0.88 -11.61 -9.54
C ALA A 272 -0.22 -11.77 -10.92
N LYS A 273 -1.03 -11.98 -11.97
CA LYS A 273 -0.55 -12.13 -13.35
C LYS A 273 0.28 -10.92 -13.84
N ALA A 274 -0.01 -9.71 -13.36
CA ALA A 274 0.78 -8.54 -13.68
C ALA A 274 2.23 -8.66 -13.17
N GLY A 275 2.48 -9.42 -12.10
CA GLY A 275 3.81 -9.67 -11.53
C GLY A 275 4.67 -10.70 -12.27
N ASP A 276 4.12 -11.43 -13.26
CA ASP A 276 4.83 -12.52 -13.95
C ASP A 276 5.95 -12.04 -14.87
N ALA A 277 6.03 -10.75 -15.17
CA ALA A 277 7.07 -10.17 -15.99
C ALA A 277 7.44 -8.76 -15.55
N LEU A 278 8.68 -8.37 -15.82
CA LEU A 278 9.19 -7.02 -15.61
C LEU A 278 9.20 -6.25 -16.94
N LEU A 279 9.13 -4.93 -16.87
CA LEU A 279 9.39 -4.05 -18.01
C LEU A 279 10.90 -3.94 -18.22
N SER A 280 11.31 -3.86 -19.48
CA SER A 280 12.64 -3.38 -19.84
C SER A 280 12.81 -1.90 -19.44
N GLU A 281 14.05 -1.45 -19.35
CA GLU A 281 14.33 -0.03 -19.07
C GLU A 281 13.73 0.91 -20.13
N ALA A 282 13.70 0.48 -21.40
CA ALA A 282 13.12 1.24 -22.50
C ALA A 282 11.60 1.40 -22.34
N GLU A 283 10.87 0.32 -22.04
CA GLU A 283 9.43 0.35 -21.79
C GLU A 283 9.11 1.20 -20.56
N ARG A 284 9.89 1.08 -19.49
CA ARG A 284 9.71 1.91 -18.28
C ARG A 284 9.93 3.40 -18.60
N LYS A 285 10.97 3.76 -19.38
CA LYS A 285 11.22 5.14 -19.82
C LYS A 285 10.09 5.67 -20.69
N GLU A 286 9.52 4.85 -21.55
CA GLU A 286 8.39 5.26 -22.40
C GLU A 286 7.14 5.56 -21.55
N LEU A 287 6.78 4.72 -20.59
CA LEU A 287 5.68 5.02 -19.66
C LEU A 287 5.91 6.35 -18.91
N VAL A 288 7.15 6.61 -18.52
CA VAL A 288 7.54 7.88 -17.88
C VAL A 288 7.34 9.06 -18.82
N ARG A 289 7.74 8.93 -20.09
CA ARG A 289 7.58 9.97 -21.11
C ARG A 289 6.11 10.35 -21.28
N LEU A 290 5.23 9.35 -21.35
CA LEU A 290 3.79 9.53 -21.47
C LEU A 290 3.14 10.21 -20.23
N THR A 291 3.79 10.15 -19.06
CA THR A 291 3.31 10.85 -17.86
C THR A 291 3.85 12.27 -17.71
N LYS A 292 4.88 12.66 -18.47
CA LYS A 292 5.39 14.03 -18.45
C LYS A 292 4.37 14.94 -19.13
N LYS A 293 4.14 16.13 -18.58
CA LYS A 293 3.41 17.20 -19.28
C LYS A 293 4.12 17.46 -20.60
N GLU A 294 3.41 17.41 -21.72
CA GLU A 294 3.79 18.27 -22.86
C GLU A 294 3.82 19.71 -22.32
N LYS A 295 4.99 20.34 -22.35
CA LYS A 295 5.04 21.79 -22.26
C LYS A 295 4.12 22.27 -23.39
N ALA A 296 3.01 22.93 -23.04
CA ALA A 296 2.21 23.64 -24.02
C ALA A 296 3.21 24.41 -24.87
N ALA A 297 3.24 24.11 -26.16
CA ALA A 297 3.95 24.94 -27.11
C ALA A 297 3.35 26.33 -26.96
N VAL A 298 4.10 27.24 -26.38
CA VAL A 298 3.80 28.67 -26.42
C VAL A 298 4.07 29.02 -27.89
N THR A 299 3.04 28.90 -28.71
CA THR A 299 3.00 29.58 -30.02
C THR A 299 2.92 31.05 -29.70
N GLY A 300 4.02 31.76 -29.96
CA GLY A 300 4.15 33.20 -29.93
C GLY A 300 3.18 33.91 -30.87
#